data_b53c7f07301f749c5c73c027becd479a
#
_entry.id   b53c7f07301f749c5c73c027becd479a
#
_cell.length_a   1.000
_cell.length_b   1.000
_cell.length_c   1.000
_cell.angle_alpha   90.00
_cell.angle_beta   90.00
_cell.angle_gamma   90.00
#
_symmetry.space_group_name_H-M   'P 1'
#
loop_
_entity.id
_entity.type
_entity.pdbx_description
1 polymer ?
#
loop_
_entity_poly.entity_id
_entity_poly.type
_entity_poly.pdbx_seq_one_letter_code
_entity_poly.pdbx_strand_id
1 'polypeptide(L)'
;VRQGDKKEYQKGNFEMLAREKRYAFYKEIGDLNGIDTIILGHHLNDHLETIVMQLQRHNTKGYLGIKEQSYVKNMHVVRPLLKLKKQQLIDYCTKNHLEYHEDYTNYDTRYTRNHVRHIDLKKYNEQELLEKASKHNQQYKKQQAKLQQIYQEYDQNHFLYLDKLPTESLDQIIYYMLKKEIYPPLITENLVQEIIKQIHSQKPNIEISLPVNFVFIKKYNNIAVRKKEIDDTYYVKYESFYKDQQLHYFLTDQGHLHDGVFLSKEDFPIVIRCFKNGDTIKTSGGTKKVSRLFIDRKIPRDERKIWPIVENCHGEIILIPHIAKNIKYLYTKPNVFVIKYDTCKWGVRYAQGYKRNIIYRRRN
;
A
#
# COMPACT_ATOMS: atom_id res chain seq x y z
N VAL A 1 -19.55 38.62 -0.34
CA VAL A 1 -18.89 38.45 0.95
C VAL A 1 -19.76 37.52 1.79
N ARG A 2 -19.22 36.41 2.30
CA ARG A 2 -19.96 35.50 3.18
C ARG A 2 -19.55 35.79 4.62
N GLN A 3 -20.50 36.11 5.46
CA GLN A 3 -20.27 36.41 6.86
C GLN A 3 -20.41 35.11 7.68
N GLY A 4 -19.39 34.75 8.48
CA GLY A 4 -19.43 33.56 9.33
C GLY A 4 -20.25 33.79 10.60
N ASP A 5 -20.93 32.76 11.12
CA ASP A 5 -21.67 32.83 12.38
C ASP A 5 -20.68 32.86 13.56
N LYS A 6 -20.77 33.90 14.42
CA LYS A 6 -19.93 34.07 15.61
C LYS A 6 -20.01 32.88 16.59
N LYS A 7 -21.13 32.17 16.65
CA LYS A 7 -21.33 31.02 17.55
C LYS A 7 -20.52 29.79 17.15
N GLU A 8 -20.23 29.60 15.85
CA GLU A 8 -19.43 28.47 15.35
C GLU A 8 -17.95 28.62 15.67
N TYR A 9 -17.48 29.84 15.96
CA TYR A 9 -16.07 30.15 16.23
C TYR A 9 -15.67 30.03 17.72
N GLN A 10 -16.62 29.71 18.61
CA GLN A 10 -16.35 29.62 20.05
C GLN A 10 -15.73 28.31 20.52
N LYS A 11 -15.72 27.27 19.68
CA LYS A 11 -15.14 25.95 20.02
C LYS A 11 -14.04 25.57 19.04
N GLY A 12 -12.79 25.57 19.49
CA GLY A 12 -11.66 25.06 18.75
C GLY A 12 -10.67 26.10 18.24
N ASN A 13 -9.76 25.70 17.36
CA ASN A 13 -8.75 26.57 16.73
C ASN A 13 -9.41 27.45 15.64
N PHE A 14 -9.69 28.70 16.00
CA PHE A 14 -10.34 29.69 15.12
C PHE A 14 -9.65 29.81 13.75
N GLU A 15 -8.32 29.87 13.72
CA GLU A 15 -7.56 30.02 12.47
C GLU A 15 -7.76 28.83 11.52
N MET A 16 -7.78 27.61 12.08
CA MET A 16 -7.98 26.39 11.30
C MET A 16 -9.40 26.34 10.72
N LEU A 17 -10.41 26.64 11.53
CA LEU A 17 -11.81 26.65 11.08
C LEU A 17 -12.07 27.74 10.03
N ALA A 18 -11.53 28.94 10.26
CA ALA A 18 -11.64 30.05 9.30
C ALA A 18 -10.95 29.71 7.96
N ARG A 19 -9.81 29.03 8.00
CA ARG A 19 -9.12 28.51 6.84
C ARG A 19 -9.96 27.47 6.08
N GLU A 20 -10.53 26.49 6.77
CA GLU A 20 -11.37 25.45 6.16
C GLU A 20 -12.61 26.05 5.46
N LYS A 21 -13.31 26.98 6.13
CA LYS A 21 -14.46 27.66 5.55
C LYS A 21 -14.09 28.50 4.34
N ARG A 22 -12.95 29.18 4.38
CA ARG A 22 -12.45 29.97 3.26
C ARG A 22 -12.18 29.08 2.02
N TYR A 23 -11.50 27.97 2.18
CA TYR A 23 -11.26 27.04 1.06
C TYR A 23 -12.53 26.32 0.59
N ALA A 24 -13.50 26.07 1.48
CA ALA A 24 -14.80 25.55 1.07
C ALA A 24 -15.57 26.56 0.22
N PHE A 25 -15.54 27.82 0.63
CA PHE A 25 -16.15 28.92 -0.14
C PHE A 25 -15.48 29.11 -1.52
N TYR A 26 -14.15 29.08 -1.56
CA TYR A 26 -13.42 29.16 -2.85
C TYR A 26 -13.81 28.01 -3.78
N LYS A 27 -13.94 26.80 -3.24
CA LYS A 27 -14.36 25.64 -4.03
C LYS A 27 -15.79 25.80 -4.56
N GLU A 28 -16.72 26.24 -3.71
CA GLU A 28 -18.10 26.52 -4.11
C GLU A 28 -18.19 27.51 -5.28
N ILE A 29 -17.47 28.64 -5.17
CA ILE A 29 -17.44 29.67 -6.22
C ILE A 29 -16.73 29.15 -7.47
N GLY A 30 -15.64 28.40 -7.32
CA GLY A 30 -14.92 27.78 -8.44
C GLY A 30 -15.82 26.81 -9.22
N ASP A 31 -16.55 25.95 -8.54
CA ASP A 31 -17.47 24.98 -9.17
C ASP A 31 -18.61 25.69 -9.94
N LEU A 32 -19.18 26.75 -9.36
CA LEU A 32 -20.24 27.53 -10.00
C LEU A 32 -19.77 28.25 -11.28
N ASN A 33 -18.49 28.57 -11.39
CA ASN A 33 -17.94 29.34 -12.50
C ASN A 33 -17.00 28.53 -13.43
N GLY A 34 -16.87 27.22 -13.20
CA GLY A 34 -15.97 26.36 -13.97
C GLY A 34 -14.47 26.69 -13.76
N ILE A 35 -14.12 27.24 -12.57
CA ILE A 35 -12.74 27.65 -12.23
C ILE A 35 -12.14 26.64 -11.27
N ASP A 36 -11.01 26.05 -11.60
CA ASP A 36 -10.27 25.08 -10.79
C ASP A 36 -9.01 25.65 -10.13
N THR A 37 -8.66 26.90 -10.47
CA THR A 37 -7.42 27.56 -10.02
C THR A 37 -7.72 28.82 -9.22
N ILE A 38 -7.00 28.98 -8.10
CA ILE A 38 -7.06 30.16 -7.24
C ILE A 38 -5.68 30.78 -7.06
N ILE A 39 -5.60 32.09 -7.15
CA ILE A 39 -4.37 32.85 -6.90
C ILE A 39 -4.45 33.46 -5.49
N LEU A 40 -3.41 33.26 -4.68
CA LEU A 40 -3.29 33.82 -3.34
C LEU A 40 -2.10 34.75 -3.23
N GLY A 41 -2.29 35.90 -2.57
CA GLY A 41 -1.31 36.96 -2.39
C GLY A 41 -0.25 36.69 -1.31
N HIS A 42 0.07 35.43 -1.01
CA HIS A 42 1.17 35.13 -0.07
C HIS A 42 2.51 35.60 -0.63
N HIS A 43 3.33 36.20 0.21
CA HIS A 43 4.63 36.78 -0.13
C HIS A 43 5.77 36.16 0.69
N LEU A 44 7.00 36.60 0.50
CA LEU A 44 8.19 36.02 1.13
C LEU A 44 8.14 36.07 2.65
N ASN A 45 7.64 37.16 3.23
CA ASN A 45 7.53 37.26 4.68
C ASN A 45 6.57 36.18 5.25
N ASP A 46 5.45 35.88 4.58
CA ASP A 46 4.55 34.79 4.99
C ASP A 46 5.25 33.42 4.93
N HIS A 47 6.12 33.23 3.94
CA HIS A 47 6.92 32.00 3.79
C HIS A 47 7.89 31.84 4.97
N LEU A 48 8.61 32.89 5.31
CA LEU A 48 9.55 32.92 6.44
C LEU A 48 8.84 32.70 7.79
N GLU A 49 7.71 33.39 8.03
CA GLU A 49 6.89 33.19 9.23
C GLU A 49 6.49 31.70 9.37
N THR A 50 6.07 31.09 8.26
CA THR A 50 5.66 29.68 8.26
C THR A 50 6.83 28.75 8.58
N ILE A 51 8.03 29.01 8.03
CA ILE A 51 9.26 28.26 8.35
C ILE A 51 9.54 28.32 9.83
N VAL A 52 9.57 29.52 10.42
CA VAL A 52 9.85 29.69 11.86
C VAL A 52 8.83 28.97 12.72
N MET A 53 7.54 29.11 12.42
CA MET A 53 6.47 28.40 13.13
C MET A 53 6.61 26.88 13.06
N GLN A 54 7.02 26.34 11.90
CA GLN A 54 7.24 24.90 11.74
C GLN A 54 8.46 24.43 12.54
N LEU A 55 9.54 25.18 12.53
CA LEU A 55 10.75 24.87 13.31
C LEU A 55 10.49 24.88 14.83
N GLN A 56 9.76 25.89 15.32
CA GLN A 56 9.40 26.00 16.74
C GLN A 56 8.50 24.84 17.22
N ARG A 57 7.63 24.36 16.34
CA ARG A 57 6.74 23.22 16.62
C ARG A 57 7.39 21.85 16.36
N HIS A 58 8.68 21.81 16.05
CA HIS A 58 9.39 20.58 15.62
C HIS A 58 8.69 19.81 14.49
N ASN A 59 7.87 20.51 13.70
CA ASN A 59 7.13 19.93 12.59
C ASN A 59 7.94 20.05 11.27
N THR A 60 9.00 19.25 11.20
CA THR A 60 9.94 19.25 10.06
C THR A 60 9.81 18.02 9.15
N LYS A 61 8.81 17.14 9.36
CA LYS A 61 8.62 15.96 8.53
C LYS A 61 8.13 16.27 7.11
N GLY A 62 7.52 17.43 6.91
CA GLY A 62 6.94 17.86 5.65
C GLY A 62 7.76 18.93 4.92
N TYR A 63 7.16 19.57 3.94
CA TYR A 63 7.74 20.73 3.24
C TYR A 63 7.84 21.92 4.21
N LEU A 64 9.01 22.55 4.28
CA LEU A 64 9.21 23.74 5.10
C LEU A 64 8.78 25.01 4.35
N GLY A 65 7.94 25.82 5.02
CA GLY A 65 7.37 27.02 4.48
C GLY A 65 6.12 26.78 3.62
N ILE A 66 5.82 27.73 2.74
CA ILE A 66 4.67 27.73 1.86
C ILE A 66 5.09 27.24 0.47
N LYS A 67 4.35 26.30 -0.12
CA LYS A 67 4.60 25.86 -1.51
C LYS A 67 4.11 26.93 -2.50
N GLU A 68 4.86 27.15 -3.54
CA GLU A 68 4.50 28.06 -4.65
C GLU A 68 3.19 27.60 -5.32
N GLN A 69 3.04 26.28 -5.48
CA GLN A 69 1.83 25.65 -5.99
C GLN A 69 1.40 24.49 -5.08
N SER A 70 0.10 24.29 -4.91
CA SER A 70 -0.46 23.20 -4.12
C SER A 70 -1.89 22.91 -4.54
N TYR A 71 -2.42 21.72 -4.15
CA TYR A 71 -3.83 21.39 -4.32
C TYR A 71 -4.51 21.35 -2.95
N VAL A 72 -5.66 22.02 -2.85
CA VAL A 72 -6.50 22.02 -1.65
C VAL A 72 -7.95 21.84 -2.08
N LYS A 73 -8.62 20.79 -1.56
CA LYS A 73 -10.02 20.45 -1.94
C LYS A 73 -10.19 20.35 -3.49
N ASN A 74 -9.24 19.76 -4.18
CA ASN A 74 -9.19 19.63 -5.65
C ASN A 74 -9.08 20.96 -6.42
N MET A 75 -8.78 22.07 -5.75
CA MET A 75 -8.45 23.33 -6.41
C MET A 75 -6.94 23.52 -6.50
N HIS A 76 -6.46 23.96 -7.64
CA HIS A 76 -5.07 24.36 -7.85
C HIS A 76 -4.85 25.73 -7.22
N VAL A 77 -3.96 25.82 -6.25
CA VAL A 77 -3.62 27.06 -5.53
C VAL A 77 -2.24 27.53 -5.96
N VAL A 78 -2.17 28.73 -6.54
CA VAL A 78 -0.92 29.36 -7.04
C VAL A 78 -0.61 30.60 -6.22
N ARG A 79 0.68 30.82 -5.91
CA ARG A 79 1.17 31.94 -5.10
C ARG A 79 2.32 32.66 -5.83
N PRO A 80 2.01 33.52 -6.82
CA PRO A 80 3.02 34.12 -7.69
C PRO A 80 3.93 35.12 -6.97
N LEU A 81 3.46 35.70 -5.86
CA LEU A 81 4.18 36.71 -5.10
C LEU A 81 5.13 36.13 -4.02
N LEU A 82 5.25 34.80 -3.92
CA LEU A 82 5.96 34.14 -2.82
C LEU A 82 7.45 34.46 -2.72
N LYS A 83 8.05 34.95 -3.80
CA LYS A 83 9.48 35.36 -3.87
C LYS A 83 9.69 36.85 -3.59
N LEU A 84 8.62 37.62 -3.50
CA LEU A 84 8.69 39.06 -3.28
C LEU A 84 8.53 39.42 -1.81
N LYS A 85 9.34 40.39 -1.32
CA LYS A 85 9.17 40.93 0.02
C LYS A 85 7.94 41.84 0.09
N LYS A 86 7.28 41.91 1.26
CA LYS A 86 6.14 42.80 1.49
C LYS A 86 6.47 44.24 1.09
N GLN A 87 7.70 44.74 1.38
CA GLN A 87 8.12 46.08 1.03
C GLN A 87 8.11 46.33 -0.48
N GLN A 88 8.61 45.38 -1.29
CA GLN A 88 8.59 45.49 -2.76
C GLN A 88 7.17 45.61 -3.33
N LEU A 89 6.19 44.93 -2.68
CA LEU A 89 4.79 45.04 -3.05
C LEU A 89 4.21 46.42 -2.69
N ILE A 90 4.54 46.96 -1.52
CA ILE A 90 4.16 48.29 -1.09
C ILE A 90 4.74 49.34 -2.04
N ASP A 91 6.03 49.23 -2.36
CA ASP A 91 6.73 50.14 -3.27
C ASP A 91 6.08 50.13 -4.67
N TYR A 92 5.71 48.94 -5.14
CA TYR A 92 4.98 48.79 -6.40
C TYR A 92 3.61 49.45 -6.38
N CYS A 93 2.81 49.25 -5.32
CA CYS A 93 1.51 49.89 -5.16
C CYS A 93 1.64 51.43 -5.13
N THR A 94 2.61 51.97 -4.37
CA THR A 94 2.89 53.40 -4.28
C THR A 94 3.27 53.96 -5.62
N LYS A 95 4.20 53.33 -6.34
CA LYS A 95 4.67 53.76 -7.67
C LYS A 95 3.55 53.78 -8.71
N ASN A 96 2.59 52.89 -8.61
CA ASN A 96 1.50 52.76 -9.57
C ASN A 96 0.19 53.37 -9.06
N HIS A 97 0.23 54.11 -7.98
CA HIS A 97 -0.95 54.77 -7.35
C HIS A 97 -2.12 53.81 -7.09
N LEU A 98 -1.79 52.57 -6.65
CA LEU A 98 -2.78 51.56 -6.27
C LEU A 98 -3.12 51.71 -4.79
N GLU A 99 -4.41 51.82 -4.49
CA GLU A 99 -4.88 51.85 -3.12
C GLU A 99 -4.78 50.45 -2.47
N TYR A 100 -4.29 50.40 -1.21
CA TYR A 100 -4.28 49.22 -0.40
C TYR A 100 -4.62 49.55 1.04
N HIS A 101 -5.22 48.60 1.75
CA HIS A 101 -5.58 48.75 3.15
C HIS A 101 -4.76 47.84 4.03
N GLU A 102 -4.31 48.36 5.18
CA GLU A 102 -3.70 47.55 6.23
C GLU A 102 -4.75 47.13 7.25
N ASP A 103 -4.80 45.82 7.55
CA ASP A 103 -5.61 45.30 8.60
C ASP A 103 -4.94 45.56 9.96
N TYR A 104 -5.56 46.39 10.81
CA TYR A 104 -5.04 46.73 12.13
C TYR A 104 -4.80 45.52 13.05
N THR A 105 -5.51 44.38 12.82
CA THR A 105 -5.33 43.14 13.57
C THR A 105 -3.94 42.51 13.36
N ASN A 106 -3.21 42.92 12.33
CA ASN A 106 -1.85 42.45 12.06
C ASN A 106 -0.83 42.87 13.13
N TYR A 107 -1.15 43.87 13.99
CA TYR A 107 -0.29 44.33 15.05
C TYR A 107 -0.54 43.64 16.39
N ASP A 108 -1.61 42.83 16.50
CA ASP A 108 -1.97 42.17 17.75
C ASP A 108 -1.11 40.90 17.95
N THR A 109 -0.08 41.02 18.80
CA THR A 109 0.88 39.94 19.09
C THR A 109 0.31 38.77 19.92
N ARG A 110 -0.94 38.83 20.35
CA ARG A 110 -1.65 37.69 20.98
C ARG A 110 -1.84 36.54 19.99
N TYR A 111 -1.89 36.85 18.72
CA TYR A 111 -1.93 35.83 17.65
C TYR A 111 -0.53 35.29 17.39
N THR A 112 -0.36 33.97 17.39
CA THR A 112 0.93 33.29 17.22
C THR A 112 1.69 33.77 15.98
N ARG A 113 1.01 33.99 14.86
CA ARG A 113 1.63 34.44 13.61
C ARG A 113 2.18 35.84 13.72
N ASN A 114 1.44 36.76 14.35
CA ASN A 114 1.89 38.13 14.55
C ASN A 114 3.06 38.18 15.53
N HIS A 115 3.05 37.32 16.57
CA HIS A 115 4.19 37.19 17.48
C HIS A 115 5.45 36.77 16.73
N VAL A 116 5.35 35.74 15.88
CA VAL A 116 6.47 35.28 15.04
C VAL A 116 6.94 36.41 14.11
N ARG A 117 6.04 37.12 13.47
CA ARG A 117 6.35 38.24 12.56
C ARG A 117 7.12 39.35 13.25
N HIS A 118 6.67 39.80 14.42
CA HIS A 118 7.20 40.98 15.06
C HIS A 118 8.38 40.70 15.99
N ILE A 119 8.47 39.51 16.58
CA ILE A 119 9.44 39.16 17.62
C ILE A 119 10.40 38.06 17.18
N ASP A 120 9.87 36.89 16.76
CA ASP A 120 10.73 35.74 16.61
C ASP A 120 11.53 35.78 15.30
N LEU A 121 10.93 36.26 14.21
CA LEU A 121 11.61 36.33 12.91
C LEU A 121 12.88 37.21 12.95
N LYS A 122 12.90 38.25 13.82
CA LYS A 122 14.07 39.10 14.00
C LYS A 122 15.29 38.40 14.63
N LYS A 123 15.08 37.23 15.25
CA LYS A 123 16.15 36.41 15.83
C LYS A 123 16.90 35.56 14.79
N TYR A 124 16.39 35.49 13.57
CA TYR A 124 16.92 34.64 12.50
C TYR A 124 17.49 35.47 11.37
N ASN A 125 18.56 34.94 10.75
CA ASN A 125 19.03 35.46 9.48
C ASN A 125 18.12 34.93 8.36
N GLU A 126 17.53 35.81 7.57
CA GLU A 126 16.60 35.49 6.50
C GLU A 126 17.23 34.54 5.45
N GLN A 127 18.47 34.84 5.03
CA GLN A 127 19.16 34.05 4.03
C GLN A 127 19.46 32.63 4.53
N GLU A 128 19.93 32.49 5.77
CA GLU A 128 20.19 31.19 6.38
C GLU A 128 18.92 30.34 6.51
N LEU A 129 17.77 30.98 6.88
CA LEU A 129 16.48 30.28 6.93
C LEU A 129 16.07 29.78 5.55
N LEU A 130 16.20 30.57 4.51
CA LEU A 130 15.85 30.20 3.15
C LEU A 130 16.75 29.09 2.63
N GLU A 131 18.05 29.14 2.87
CA GLU A 131 19.00 28.09 2.51
C GLU A 131 18.68 26.78 3.22
N LYS A 132 18.42 26.83 4.53
CA LYS A 132 18.02 25.65 5.32
C LYS A 132 16.74 25.03 4.81
N ALA A 133 15.72 25.86 4.56
CA ALA A 133 14.45 25.40 4.01
C ALA A 133 14.62 24.83 2.58
N SER A 134 15.44 25.48 1.75
CA SER A 134 15.71 24.99 0.39
C SER A 134 16.37 23.62 0.39
N LYS A 135 17.43 23.41 1.18
CA LYS A 135 18.10 22.10 1.32
C LYS A 135 17.13 21.03 1.81
N HIS A 136 16.36 21.33 2.87
CA HIS A 136 15.34 20.43 3.39
C HIS A 136 14.29 20.07 2.33
N ASN A 137 13.77 21.07 1.62
CA ASN A 137 12.74 20.90 0.61
C ASN A 137 13.22 20.11 -0.62
N GLN A 138 14.49 20.22 -0.98
CA GLN A 138 15.09 19.37 -2.02
C GLN A 138 15.14 17.89 -1.59
N GLN A 139 15.52 17.62 -0.33
CA GLN A 139 15.51 16.25 0.22
C GLN A 139 14.08 15.70 0.30
N TYR A 140 13.14 16.50 0.80
CA TYR A 140 11.73 16.16 0.84
C TYR A 140 11.16 15.82 -0.55
N LYS A 141 11.47 16.63 -1.58
CA LYS A 141 11.03 16.35 -2.97
C LYS A 141 11.60 15.03 -3.49
N LYS A 142 12.89 14.75 -3.24
CA LYS A 142 13.52 13.48 -3.62
C LYS A 142 12.85 12.27 -2.92
N GLN A 143 12.54 12.41 -1.62
CA GLN A 143 11.84 11.38 -0.86
C GLN A 143 10.41 11.15 -1.40
N GLN A 144 9.68 12.23 -1.67
CA GLN A 144 8.33 12.13 -2.25
C GLN A 144 8.33 11.47 -3.64
N ALA A 145 9.33 11.78 -4.49
CA ALA A 145 9.46 11.13 -5.79
C ALA A 145 9.69 9.61 -5.65
N LYS A 146 10.56 9.19 -4.73
CA LYS A 146 10.77 7.76 -4.42
C LYS A 146 9.48 7.09 -3.92
N LEU A 147 8.75 7.74 -3.02
CA LEU A 147 7.47 7.23 -2.52
C LEU A 147 6.45 7.07 -3.65
N GLN A 148 6.37 8.02 -4.58
CA GLN A 148 5.46 7.89 -5.74
C GLN A 148 5.80 6.68 -6.62
N GLN A 149 7.08 6.39 -6.84
CA GLN A 149 7.50 5.19 -7.56
C GLN A 149 7.06 3.90 -6.84
N ILE A 150 7.26 3.84 -5.51
CA ILE A 150 6.81 2.72 -4.68
C ILE A 150 5.29 2.55 -4.72
N TYR A 151 4.54 3.66 -4.68
CA TYR A 151 3.08 3.63 -4.78
C TYR A 151 2.61 3.12 -6.13
N GLN A 152 3.26 3.54 -7.22
CA GLN A 152 2.98 3.02 -8.57
C GLN A 152 3.32 1.53 -8.69
N GLU A 153 4.43 1.08 -8.11
CA GLU A 153 4.80 -0.34 -8.06
C GLU A 153 3.72 -1.16 -7.33
N TYR A 154 3.23 -0.65 -6.18
CA TYR A 154 2.14 -1.30 -5.46
C TYR A 154 0.84 -1.34 -6.26
N ASP A 155 0.46 -0.24 -6.92
CA ASP A 155 -0.77 -0.16 -7.72
C ASP A 155 -0.75 -1.15 -8.91
N GLN A 156 0.44 -1.42 -9.47
CA GLN A 156 0.62 -2.37 -10.57
C GLN A 156 0.65 -3.82 -10.10
N ASN A 157 1.35 -4.09 -9.00
CA ASN A 157 1.67 -5.45 -8.56
C ASN A 157 0.80 -5.93 -7.40
N HIS A 158 0.16 -5.03 -6.65
CA HIS A 158 -0.55 -5.28 -5.39
C HIS A 158 0.31 -5.90 -4.29
N PHE A 159 1.64 -5.75 -4.38
CA PHE A 159 2.62 -6.13 -3.37
C PHE A 159 3.90 -5.31 -3.48
N LEU A 160 4.73 -5.36 -2.42
CA LEU A 160 6.04 -4.72 -2.39
C LEU A 160 7.08 -5.66 -1.80
N TYR A 161 8.35 -5.45 -2.17
CA TYR A 161 9.49 -6.14 -1.60
C TYR A 161 10.10 -5.31 -0.47
N LEU A 162 10.20 -5.88 0.74
CA LEU A 162 10.65 -5.17 1.95
C LEU A 162 12.10 -4.64 1.85
N ASP A 163 13.00 -5.37 1.22
CA ASP A 163 14.40 -4.98 1.03
C ASP A 163 14.58 -3.74 0.13
N LYS A 164 13.56 -3.40 -0.65
CA LYS A 164 13.55 -2.22 -1.52
C LYS A 164 12.92 -0.98 -0.87
N LEU A 165 12.33 -1.14 0.32
CA LEU A 165 11.59 -0.06 0.96
C LEU A 165 12.48 0.76 1.90
N PRO A 166 12.37 2.12 1.86
CA PRO A 166 13.04 2.98 2.82
C PRO A 166 12.41 2.83 4.21
N THR A 167 13.21 2.46 5.19
CA THR A 167 12.76 2.21 6.57
C THR A 167 12.13 3.47 7.20
N GLU A 168 12.68 4.64 6.90
CA GLU A 168 12.21 5.95 7.41
C GLU A 168 10.83 6.38 6.89
N SER A 169 10.31 5.72 5.85
CA SER A 169 9.01 6.04 5.24
C SER A 169 8.04 4.85 5.27
N LEU A 170 8.36 3.84 6.05
CA LEU A 170 7.56 2.60 6.07
C LEU A 170 6.12 2.86 6.55
N ASP A 171 5.92 3.80 7.49
CA ASP A 171 4.63 4.27 7.97
C ASP A 171 3.76 4.80 6.82
N GLN A 172 4.32 5.65 5.97
CA GLN A 172 3.63 6.24 4.83
C GLN A 172 3.28 5.18 3.77
N ILE A 173 4.18 4.23 3.54
CA ILE A 173 3.99 3.14 2.58
C ILE A 173 2.88 2.20 3.07
N ILE A 174 2.93 1.76 4.33
CA ILE A 174 1.89 0.90 4.91
C ILE A 174 0.53 1.61 4.91
N TYR A 175 0.49 2.87 5.33
CA TYR A 175 -0.75 3.65 5.27
C TYR A 175 -1.29 3.75 3.84
N TYR A 176 -0.42 3.96 2.84
CA TYR A 176 -0.83 3.97 1.43
C TYR A 176 -1.44 2.65 0.98
N MET A 177 -0.79 1.51 1.31
CA MET A 177 -1.30 0.18 0.98
C MET A 177 -2.68 -0.07 1.62
N LEU A 178 -2.84 0.28 2.89
CA LEU A 178 -4.10 0.09 3.62
C LEU A 178 -5.24 0.92 3.03
N LYS A 179 -5.02 2.21 2.72
CA LYS A 179 -6.07 3.11 2.22
C LYS A 179 -6.60 2.77 0.83
N LYS A 180 -5.90 1.91 0.08
CA LYS A 180 -6.40 1.41 -1.21
C LYS A 180 -7.55 0.42 -1.04
N GLU A 181 -7.56 -0.32 0.05
CA GLU A 181 -8.49 -1.41 0.30
C GLU A 181 -9.48 -1.08 1.44
N ILE A 182 -9.07 -0.23 2.38
CA ILE A 182 -9.80 0.06 3.61
C ILE A 182 -10.17 1.54 3.67
N TYR A 183 -11.38 1.83 4.12
CA TYR A 183 -11.83 3.20 4.35
C TYR A 183 -10.92 3.93 5.36
N PRO A 184 -10.32 5.10 4.99
CA PRO A 184 -9.27 5.75 5.77
C PRO A 184 -9.56 5.98 7.27
N PRO A 185 -10.77 6.37 7.71
CA PRO A 185 -11.09 6.51 9.13
C PRO A 185 -10.91 5.24 9.98
N LEU A 186 -10.87 4.06 9.36
CA LEU A 186 -10.63 2.78 10.04
C LEU A 186 -9.14 2.45 10.19
N ILE A 187 -8.26 3.25 9.57
CA ILE A 187 -6.81 3.07 9.64
C ILE A 187 -6.26 3.92 10.78
N THR A 188 -6.09 3.32 11.94
CA THR A 188 -5.52 4.01 13.10
C THR A 188 -3.99 4.01 13.05
N GLU A 189 -3.37 5.00 13.69
CA GLU A 189 -1.91 5.05 13.84
C GLU A 189 -1.38 3.79 14.55
N ASN A 190 -2.08 3.32 15.59
CA ASN A 190 -1.72 2.09 16.30
C ASN A 190 -1.70 0.86 15.39
N LEU A 191 -2.64 0.74 14.45
CA LEU A 191 -2.65 -0.35 13.47
C LEU A 191 -1.41 -0.31 12.57
N VAL A 192 -1.04 0.86 12.08
CA VAL A 192 0.16 1.04 11.24
C VAL A 192 1.42 0.68 12.03
N GLN A 193 1.55 1.14 13.28
CA GLN A 193 2.69 0.85 14.13
C GLN A 193 2.78 -0.64 14.50
N GLU A 194 1.66 -1.31 14.75
CA GLU A 194 1.66 -2.76 14.99
C GLU A 194 2.13 -3.54 13.76
N ILE A 195 1.68 -3.16 12.58
CA ILE A 195 2.14 -3.77 11.32
C ILE A 195 3.66 -3.59 11.18
N ILE A 196 4.19 -2.39 11.40
CA ILE A 196 5.63 -2.10 11.32
C ILE A 196 6.40 -2.94 12.33
N LYS A 197 5.94 -3.02 13.57
CA LYS A 197 6.54 -3.85 14.63
C LYS A 197 6.61 -5.32 14.21
N GLN A 198 5.54 -5.85 13.62
CA GLN A 198 5.52 -7.23 13.13
C GLN A 198 6.43 -7.44 11.91
N ILE A 199 6.52 -6.47 11.00
CA ILE A 199 7.45 -6.51 9.86
C ILE A 199 8.89 -6.68 10.34
N HIS A 200 9.30 -5.97 11.39
CA HIS A 200 10.65 -6.06 11.98
C HIS A 200 10.89 -7.34 12.79
N SER A 201 9.85 -8.14 13.04
CA SER A 201 10.03 -9.44 13.70
C SER A 201 10.76 -10.42 12.78
N GLN A 202 11.49 -11.38 13.38
CA GLN A 202 12.22 -12.42 12.64
C GLN A 202 11.30 -13.46 11.97
N LYS A 203 9.96 -13.32 12.09
CA LYS A 203 8.99 -14.25 11.52
C LYS A 203 8.95 -14.12 9.99
N PRO A 204 9.16 -15.20 9.24
CA PRO A 204 9.15 -15.16 7.78
C PRO A 204 7.74 -14.98 7.20
N ASN A 205 6.70 -15.41 7.92
CA ASN A 205 5.30 -15.28 7.52
C ASN A 205 4.50 -14.63 8.65
N ILE A 206 3.79 -13.56 8.31
CA ILE A 206 2.95 -12.78 9.22
C ILE A 206 1.62 -12.56 8.55
N GLU A 207 0.55 -12.69 9.33
CA GLU A 207 -0.81 -12.38 8.92
C GLU A 207 -1.46 -11.55 10.04
N ILE A 208 -1.93 -10.34 9.71
CA ILE A 208 -2.58 -9.43 10.64
C ILE A 208 -3.98 -9.15 10.11
N SER A 209 -5.00 -9.52 10.88
CA SER A 209 -6.39 -9.23 10.54
C SER A 209 -6.63 -7.71 10.51
N LEU A 210 -7.28 -7.25 9.46
CA LEU A 210 -7.62 -5.85 9.22
C LEU A 210 -9.14 -5.66 9.23
N PRO A 211 -9.64 -4.43 9.37
CA PRO A 211 -11.07 -4.13 9.22
C PRO A 211 -11.64 -4.60 7.87
N VAL A 212 -12.97 -4.80 7.82
CA VAL A 212 -13.73 -5.10 6.59
C VAL A 212 -13.27 -6.37 5.88
N ASN A 213 -12.89 -7.40 6.66
CA ASN A 213 -12.45 -8.70 6.15
C ASN A 213 -11.22 -8.64 5.22
N PHE A 214 -10.28 -7.72 5.51
CA PHE A 214 -8.96 -7.68 4.89
C PHE A 214 -7.89 -8.27 5.82
N VAL A 215 -6.71 -8.54 5.28
CA VAL A 215 -5.54 -9.04 5.99
C VAL A 215 -4.27 -8.42 5.41
N PHE A 216 -3.39 -7.97 6.30
CA PHE A 216 -2.02 -7.64 5.93
C PHE A 216 -1.17 -8.91 6.00
N ILE A 217 -0.42 -9.17 4.95
CA ILE A 217 0.38 -10.38 4.81
C ILE A 217 1.84 -9.99 4.59
N LYS A 218 2.74 -10.61 5.37
CA LYS A 218 4.17 -10.70 5.03
C LYS A 218 4.49 -12.15 4.69
N LYS A 219 5.12 -12.37 3.55
CA LYS A 219 5.60 -13.66 3.09
C LYS A 219 7.08 -13.53 2.72
N TYR A 220 7.96 -13.97 3.63
CA TYR A 220 9.39 -13.74 3.51
C TYR A 220 9.69 -12.26 3.30
N ASN A 221 10.10 -11.87 2.08
CA ASN A 221 10.45 -10.50 1.71
C ASN A 221 9.28 -9.69 1.11
N ASN A 222 8.10 -10.30 0.91
CA ASN A 222 6.97 -9.66 0.27
C ASN A 222 5.93 -9.22 1.29
N ILE A 223 5.34 -8.03 1.08
CA ILE A 223 4.18 -7.54 1.83
C ILE A 223 3.02 -7.17 0.91
N ALA A 224 1.79 -7.41 1.38
CA ALA A 224 0.56 -7.10 0.67
C ALA A 224 -0.62 -6.88 1.61
N VAL A 225 -1.64 -6.20 1.11
CA VAL A 225 -2.99 -6.17 1.71
C VAL A 225 -3.91 -6.97 0.79
N ARG A 226 -4.70 -7.87 1.35
CA ARG A 226 -5.63 -8.71 0.60
C ARG A 226 -6.96 -8.86 1.33
N LYS A 227 -8.00 -9.14 0.58
CA LYS A 227 -9.25 -9.62 1.17
C LYS A 227 -9.00 -11.00 1.79
N LYS A 228 -9.52 -11.24 2.98
CA LYS A 228 -9.42 -12.54 3.66
C LYS A 228 -10.17 -13.57 2.82
N GLU A 229 -9.45 -14.57 2.33
CA GLU A 229 -10.06 -15.65 1.57
C GLU A 229 -10.87 -16.55 2.53
N ILE A 230 -12.01 -17.04 2.06
CA ILE A 230 -12.79 -18.06 2.73
C ILE A 230 -11.99 -19.36 2.66
N ASP A 231 -12.15 -20.20 3.64
CA ASP A 231 -11.41 -21.49 3.77
C ASP A 231 -11.78 -22.42 2.60
N ASP A 232 -10.96 -22.36 1.53
CA ASP A 232 -11.15 -23.12 0.28
C ASP A 232 -10.57 -24.54 0.41
N THR A 233 -10.75 -25.20 1.56
CA THR A 233 -10.34 -26.59 1.71
C THR A 233 -11.20 -27.50 0.81
N TYR A 234 -10.57 -28.46 0.18
CA TYR A 234 -11.25 -29.41 -0.72
C TYR A 234 -10.83 -30.84 -0.46
N TYR A 235 -11.72 -31.77 -0.84
CA TYR A 235 -11.53 -33.21 -0.83
C TYR A 235 -12.32 -33.79 -1.98
N VAL A 236 -11.63 -34.28 -3.02
CA VAL A 236 -12.25 -34.85 -4.21
C VAL A 236 -11.80 -36.28 -4.41
N LYS A 237 -12.73 -37.18 -4.57
CA LYS A 237 -12.50 -38.63 -4.79
C LYS A 237 -12.72 -38.95 -6.27
N TYR A 238 -11.79 -39.66 -6.87
CA TYR A 238 -11.83 -40.10 -8.27
C TYR A 238 -11.83 -41.64 -8.27
N GLU A 239 -12.93 -42.23 -8.70
CA GLU A 239 -13.06 -43.70 -8.80
C GLU A 239 -12.27 -44.26 -9.99
N SER A 240 -12.03 -43.45 -11.01
CA SER A 240 -11.20 -43.74 -12.16
C SER A 240 -10.62 -42.43 -12.73
N PHE A 241 -9.63 -42.57 -13.64
CA PHE A 241 -9.07 -41.38 -14.29
C PHE A 241 -10.04 -40.76 -15.30
N TYR A 242 -10.26 -39.45 -15.16
CA TYR A 242 -10.82 -38.59 -16.21
C TYR A 242 -10.21 -37.16 -16.02
N LYS A 243 -10.20 -36.39 -17.11
CA LYS A 243 -9.71 -35.01 -17.07
C LYS A 243 -10.70 -34.14 -16.32
N ASP A 244 -10.20 -33.41 -15.31
CA ASP A 244 -11.02 -32.58 -14.47
C ASP A 244 -10.31 -31.25 -14.15
N GLN A 245 -11.09 -30.20 -13.93
CA GLN A 245 -10.60 -28.87 -13.56
C GLN A 245 -11.28 -28.45 -12.28
N GLN A 246 -10.50 -28.31 -11.23
CA GLN A 246 -10.93 -27.83 -9.92
C GLN A 246 -10.38 -26.43 -9.64
N LEU A 247 -10.81 -25.77 -8.57
CA LEU A 247 -10.38 -24.40 -8.25
C LEU A 247 -8.86 -24.25 -8.07
N HIS A 248 -8.19 -25.28 -7.54
CA HIS A 248 -6.77 -25.22 -7.17
C HIS A 248 -5.85 -26.13 -7.99
N TYR A 249 -6.39 -27.02 -8.80
CA TYR A 249 -5.60 -27.92 -9.60
C TYR A 249 -6.32 -28.36 -10.88
N PHE A 250 -5.54 -28.92 -11.78
CA PHE A 250 -6.00 -29.53 -13.03
C PHE A 250 -5.54 -30.99 -13.08
N LEU A 251 -6.45 -31.93 -13.29
CA LEU A 251 -6.17 -33.36 -13.47
C LEU A 251 -6.15 -33.68 -14.97
N THR A 252 -5.04 -34.22 -15.48
CA THR A 252 -4.82 -34.43 -16.92
C THR A 252 -3.93 -35.63 -17.19
N ASP A 253 -3.85 -36.04 -18.47
CA ASP A 253 -2.97 -37.09 -18.98
C ASP A 253 -1.63 -36.59 -19.52
N GLN A 254 -1.36 -35.26 -19.43
CA GLN A 254 -0.13 -34.63 -19.89
C GLN A 254 0.35 -33.57 -18.93
N GLY A 255 1.68 -33.50 -18.74
CA GLY A 255 2.29 -32.52 -17.83
C GLY A 255 3.79 -32.73 -17.65
N HIS A 256 4.37 -32.01 -16.70
CA HIS A 256 5.76 -32.18 -16.32
C HIS A 256 5.94 -33.41 -15.43
N LEU A 257 7.07 -34.10 -15.55
CA LEU A 257 7.37 -35.32 -14.77
C LEU A 257 7.21 -35.14 -13.24
N HIS A 258 7.48 -33.92 -12.74
CA HIS A 258 7.34 -33.60 -11.30
C HIS A 258 5.89 -33.52 -10.82
N ASP A 259 4.92 -33.39 -11.73
CA ASP A 259 3.49 -33.28 -11.46
C ASP A 259 2.74 -34.54 -11.80
N GLY A 260 3.44 -35.55 -12.33
CA GLY A 260 2.84 -36.77 -12.81
C GLY A 260 3.19 -37.98 -11.94
N VAL A 261 2.28 -38.94 -11.93
CA VAL A 261 2.41 -40.25 -11.29
C VAL A 261 1.84 -41.31 -12.21
N PHE A 262 2.40 -42.54 -12.18
CA PHE A 262 1.81 -43.68 -12.85
C PHE A 262 0.78 -44.31 -11.91
N LEU A 263 -0.47 -44.42 -12.36
CA LEU A 263 -1.57 -45.04 -11.64
C LEU A 263 -2.06 -46.26 -12.38
N SER A 264 -2.09 -47.39 -11.68
CA SER A 264 -2.77 -48.62 -12.12
C SER A 264 -4.25 -48.58 -11.67
N LYS A 265 -5.04 -49.56 -12.13
CA LYS A 265 -6.44 -49.69 -11.65
C LYS A 265 -6.53 -49.96 -10.12
N GLU A 266 -5.50 -50.61 -9.56
CA GLU A 266 -5.42 -50.96 -8.13
C GLU A 266 -5.15 -49.74 -7.23
N ASP A 267 -4.66 -48.61 -7.77
CA ASP A 267 -4.44 -47.37 -7.01
C ASP A 267 -5.73 -46.58 -6.79
N PHE A 268 -6.77 -46.87 -7.57
CA PHE A 268 -8.07 -46.22 -7.46
C PHE A 268 -8.94 -46.83 -6.37
N PRO A 269 -9.82 -46.05 -5.73
CA PRO A 269 -10.02 -44.63 -5.95
C PRO A 269 -8.84 -43.78 -5.41
N ILE A 270 -8.47 -42.74 -6.15
CA ILE A 270 -7.55 -41.75 -5.62
C ILE A 270 -8.30 -40.57 -5.01
N VAL A 271 -7.65 -39.95 -4.05
CA VAL A 271 -8.17 -38.73 -3.40
C VAL A 271 -7.20 -37.58 -3.66
N ILE A 272 -7.73 -36.45 -4.12
CA ILE A 272 -6.99 -35.19 -4.18
C ILE A 272 -7.58 -34.24 -3.18
N ARG A 273 -6.78 -33.85 -2.18
CA ARG A 273 -7.21 -33.02 -1.06
C ARG A 273 -6.18 -31.99 -0.66
N CYS A 274 -6.59 -31.07 0.18
CA CYS A 274 -5.68 -30.14 0.84
C CYS A 274 -4.73 -30.85 1.81
N PHE A 275 -3.57 -30.22 2.04
CA PHE A 275 -2.62 -30.61 3.08
C PHE A 275 -3.26 -30.64 4.47
N LYS A 276 -2.92 -31.66 5.27
CA LYS A 276 -3.27 -31.78 6.70
C LYS A 276 -2.02 -31.87 7.55
N ASN A 277 -2.10 -31.35 8.77
CA ASN A 277 -1.02 -31.54 9.74
C ASN A 277 -0.84 -33.03 10.06
N GLY A 278 0.41 -33.49 10.03
CA GLY A 278 0.71 -34.91 10.22
C GLY A 278 0.98 -35.66 8.93
N ASP A 279 0.65 -35.11 7.75
CA ASP A 279 0.92 -35.73 6.45
C ASP A 279 2.40 -36.11 6.29
N THR A 280 2.63 -37.33 5.81
CA THR A 280 3.97 -37.85 5.51
C THR A 280 4.01 -38.52 4.16
N ILE A 281 5.17 -38.46 3.50
CA ILE A 281 5.40 -39.12 2.19
C ILE A 281 6.70 -39.94 2.25
N LYS A 282 6.68 -41.15 1.68
CA LYS A 282 7.85 -42.01 1.53
C LYS A 282 8.66 -41.58 0.32
N THR A 283 9.91 -41.13 0.54
CA THR A 283 10.83 -40.71 -0.50
C THR A 283 12.06 -41.61 -0.54
N SER A 284 12.94 -41.44 -1.52
CA SER A 284 14.24 -42.16 -1.56
C SER A 284 15.12 -41.92 -0.34
N GLY A 285 14.94 -40.76 0.36
CA GLY A 285 15.62 -40.41 1.59
C GLY A 285 14.83 -40.76 2.86
N GLY A 286 13.87 -41.73 2.79
CA GLY A 286 13.02 -42.14 3.92
C GLY A 286 11.69 -41.38 3.99
N THR A 287 10.96 -41.60 5.08
CA THR A 287 9.68 -40.93 5.31
C THR A 287 9.89 -39.50 5.79
N LYS A 288 9.29 -38.55 5.07
CA LYS A 288 9.40 -37.13 5.38
C LYS A 288 8.03 -36.53 5.71
N LYS A 289 8.01 -35.60 6.68
CA LYS A 289 6.81 -34.79 6.97
C LYS A 289 6.60 -33.79 5.83
N VAL A 290 5.38 -33.73 5.29
CA VAL A 290 5.01 -32.80 4.20
C VAL A 290 5.22 -31.35 4.64
N SER A 291 4.89 -31.01 5.90
CA SER A 291 5.14 -29.68 6.45
C SER A 291 6.62 -29.26 6.37
N ARG A 292 7.56 -30.20 6.56
CA ARG A 292 8.99 -29.91 6.44
C ARG A 292 9.41 -29.65 5.00
N LEU A 293 8.90 -30.45 4.05
CA LEU A 293 9.14 -30.25 2.62
C LEU A 293 8.68 -28.87 2.13
N PHE A 294 7.53 -28.40 2.64
CA PHE A 294 7.04 -27.05 2.36
C PHE A 294 7.96 -25.95 2.90
N ILE A 295 8.48 -26.12 4.13
CA ILE A 295 9.42 -25.18 4.76
C ILE A 295 10.73 -25.12 3.97
N ASP A 296 11.30 -26.27 3.65
CA ASP A 296 12.58 -26.38 2.94
C ASP A 296 12.51 -25.74 1.53
N ARG A 297 11.32 -25.76 0.91
CA ARG A 297 11.05 -25.10 -0.38
C ARG A 297 10.52 -23.68 -0.26
N LYS A 298 10.47 -23.13 0.96
CA LYS A 298 9.96 -21.78 1.25
C LYS A 298 8.55 -21.51 0.73
N ILE A 299 7.69 -22.54 0.74
CA ILE A 299 6.29 -22.38 0.34
C ILE A 299 5.57 -21.52 1.40
N PRO A 300 4.87 -20.44 1.02
CA PRO A 300 4.10 -19.61 1.94
C PRO A 300 3.00 -20.39 2.67
N ARG A 301 2.66 -19.97 3.91
CA ARG A 301 1.81 -20.75 4.81
C ARG A 301 0.36 -20.91 4.30
N ASP A 302 -0.18 -19.89 3.64
CA ASP A 302 -1.50 -19.90 3.04
C ASP A 302 -1.56 -20.82 1.80
N GLU A 303 -0.51 -20.84 0.97
CA GLU A 303 -0.44 -21.76 -0.16
C GLU A 303 -0.37 -23.22 0.26
N ARG A 304 0.28 -23.52 1.41
CA ARG A 304 0.31 -24.89 1.96
C ARG A 304 -1.07 -25.41 2.25
N LYS A 305 -1.99 -24.56 2.75
CA LYS A 305 -3.36 -24.96 3.13
C LYS A 305 -4.15 -25.52 1.96
N ILE A 306 -3.94 -24.99 0.77
CA ILE A 306 -4.66 -25.37 -0.46
C ILE A 306 -3.82 -26.19 -1.43
N TRP A 307 -2.60 -26.62 -1.02
CA TRP A 307 -1.72 -27.40 -1.88
C TRP A 307 -2.29 -28.79 -2.10
N PRO A 308 -2.40 -29.27 -3.37
CA PRO A 308 -2.93 -30.58 -3.66
C PRO A 308 -2.03 -31.70 -3.15
N ILE A 309 -2.63 -32.61 -2.40
CA ILE A 309 -2.04 -33.85 -1.93
C ILE A 309 -2.81 -34.99 -2.59
N VAL A 310 -2.11 -35.89 -3.28
CA VAL A 310 -2.71 -37.05 -3.95
C VAL A 310 -2.48 -38.29 -3.11
N GLU A 311 -3.57 -38.96 -2.74
CA GLU A 311 -3.57 -40.21 -2.01
C GLU A 311 -4.11 -41.35 -2.90
N ASN A 312 -3.59 -42.56 -2.74
CA ASN A 312 -4.17 -43.78 -3.34
C ASN A 312 -5.29 -44.36 -2.46
N CYS A 313 -5.90 -45.46 -2.92
CA CYS A 313 -6.97 -46.16 -2.20
C CYS A 313 -6.56 -46.66 -0.83
N HIS A 314 -5.26 -46.80 -0.53
CA HIS A 314 -4.73 -47.19 0.77
C HIS A 314 -4.45 -46.02 1.71
N GLY A 315 -4.77 -44.78 1.32
CA GLY A 315 -4.47 -43.57 2.08
C GLY A 315 -2.98 -43.20 2.10
N GLU A 316 -2.14 -43.81 1.24
CA GLU A 316 -0.74 -43.44 1.12
C GLU A 316 -0.63 -42.20 0.22
N ILE A 317 0.12 -41.17 0.67
CA ILE A 317 0.43 -40.01 -0.19
C ILE A 317 1.41 -40.45 -1.29
N ILE A 318 0.97 -40.31 -2.53
CA ILE A 318 1.70 -40.78 -3.71
C ILE A 318 2.35 -39.62 -4.50
N LEU A 319 1.73 -38.42 -4.47
CA LEU A 319 2.25 -37.24 -5.15
C LEU A 319 1.91 -35.97 -4.40
N ILE A 320 2.89 -35.09 -4.31
CA ILE A 320 2.74 -33.67 -3.95
C ILE A 320 3.28 -32.88 -5.14
N PRO A 321 2.42 -32.31 -6.02
CA PRO A 321 2.84 -31.66 -7.25
C PRO A 321 3.96 -30.64 -7.03
N HIS A 322 4.97 -30.61 -7.89
CA HIS A 322 6.20 -29.82 -7.82
C HIS A 322 7.12 -30.08 -6.61
N ILE A 323 6.71 -30.91 -5.62
CA ILE A 323 7.43 -31.05 -4.36
C ILE A 323 8.03 -32.43 -4.17
N ALA A 324 7.23 -33.47 -4.18
CA ALA A 324 7.70 -34.81 -3.92
C ALA A 324 6.81 -35.87 -4.55
N LYS A 325 7.41 -37.01 -4.88
CA LYS A 325 6.74 -38.22 -5.32
C LYS A 325 7.14 -39.38 -4.41
N ASN A 326 6.18 -40.25 -4.13
CA ASN A 326 6.44 -41.47 -3.35
C ASN A 326 7.40 -42.37 -4.11
N ILE A 327 8.34 -43.00 -3.40
CA ILE A 327 9.40 -43.84 -3.98
C ILE A 327 8.86 -44.96 -4.85
N LYS A 328 7.72 -45.53 -4.49
CA LYS A 328 7.08 -46.60 -5.27
C LYS A 328 6.71 -46.18 -6.71
N TYR A 329 6.50 -44.86 -6.93
CA TYR A 329 6.03 -44.29 -8.19
C TYR A 329 7.14 -43.47 -8.91
N LEU A 330 8.36 -43.52 -8.42
CA LEU A 330 9.43 -42.62 -8.89
C LEU A 330 9.95 -42.99 -10.28
N TYR A 331 10.04 -44.27 -10.58
CA TYR A 331 10.72 -44.81 -11.78
C TYR A 331 9.76 -45.19 -12.90
N THR A 332 8.48 -44.96 -12.79
CA THR A 332 7.47 -45.28 -13.79
C THR A 332 7.12 -44.04 -14.62
N LYS A 333 6.87 -44.26 -15.94
CA LYS A 333 6.42 -43.16 -16.80
C LYS A 333 5.02 -42.74 -16.40
N PRO A 334 4.81 -41.48 -16.02
CA PRO A 334 3.50 -41.00 -15.56
C PRO A 334 2.43 -41.11 -16.63
N ASN A 335 1.21 -41.45 -16.22
CA ASN A 335 0.01 -41.46 -17.04
C ASN A 335 -1.08 -40.51 -16.52
N VAL A 336 -0.90 -39.98 -15.26
CA VAL A 336 -1.79 -39.02 -14.63
C VAL A 336 -0.97 -37.86 -14.08
N PHE A 337 -1.41 -36.64 -14.32
CA PHE A 337 -0.76 -35.43 -13.89
C PHE A 337 -1.73 -34.56 -13.09
N VAL A 338 -1.27 -34.07 -11.93
CA VAL A 338 -2.00 -33.13 -11.11
C VAL A 338 -1.22 -31.80 -11.10
N ILE A 339 -1.72 -30.85 -11.87
CA ILE A 339 -1.06 -29.56 -12.06
C ILE A 339 -1.71 -28.54 -11.13
N LYS A 340 -0.97 -28.07 -10.13
CA LYS A 340 -1.40 -26.99 -9.23
C LYS A 340 -1.49 -25.68 -10.00
N TYR A 341 -2.58 -24.93 -9.84
CA TYR A 341 -2.60 -23.55 -10.30
C TYR A 341 -1.75 -22.67 -9.40
N ASP A 342 -1.00 -21.75 -10.00
CA ASP A 342 -0.41 -20.63 -9.30
C ASP A 342 -1.52 -19.65 -8.94
N THR A 343 -2.10 -19.83 -7.74
CA THR A 343 -3.12 -18.94 -7.18
C THR A 343 -2.53 -17.60 -6.73
N CYS A 344 -1.21 -17.45 -6.83
CA CYS A 344 -0.56 -16.17 -6.62
C CYS A 344 -0.96 -15.22 -7.73
N LYS A 345 -1.83 -14.26 -7.45
CA LYS A 345 -2.03 -13.01 -8.21
C LYS A 345 -0.75 -12.12 -8.25
N TRP A 346 0.38 -12.72 -7.98
CA TRP A 346 1.71 -12.17 -8.08
C TRP A 346 2.24 -12.44 -9.48
N GLY A 347 1.86 -11.59 -10.45
CA GLY A 347 2.30 -11.66 -11.83
C GLY A 347 2.14 -13.05 -12.45
N VAL A 348 1.14 -13.21 -13.31
CA VAL A 348 0.89 -14.40 -14.10
C VAL A 348 2.17 -14.80 -14.84
N ARG A 349 3.00 -15.66 -14.25
CA ARG A 349 3.90 -16.51 -15.03
C ARG A 349 3.10 -17.74 -15.38
N TYR A 350 2.39 -17.63 -16.50
CA TYR A 350 1.96 -18.83 -17.22
C TYR A 350 3.21 -19.68 -17.46
N ALA A 351 3.16 -20.95 -17.05
CA ALA A 351 4.09 -21.92 -17.58
C ALA A 351 4.10 -21.75 -19.11
N GLN A 352 5.22 -21.30 -19.66
CA GLN A 352 5.39 -21.15 -21.10
C GLN A 352 5.08 -22.51 -21.72
N GLY A 353 3.99 -22.63 -22.43
CA GLY A 353 3.64 -23.82 -23.18
C GLY A 353 2.18 -24.05 -23.56
N TYR A 354 1.22 -23.46 -22.86
CA TYR A 354 -0.19 -23.67 -23.22
C TYR A 354 -0.98 -22.38 -23.36
N LYS A 355 -0.94 -21.79 -24.56
CA LYS A 355 -2.01 -20.87 -25.00
C LYS A 355 -3.26 -21.71 -25.22
N ARG A 356 -4.26 -21.60 -24.36
CA ARG A 356 -5.64 -21.98 -24.71
C ARG A 356 -6.62 -21.00 -24.13
N ASN A 357 -7.49 -20.53 -25.01
CA ASN A 357 -8.63 -19.67 -24.79
C ASN A 357 -9.53 -20.23 -23.67
N ILE A 358 -9.60 -19.53 -22.55
CA ILE A 358 -10.58 -19.80 -21.50
C ILE A 358 -11.86 -19.06 -21.87
N ILE A 359 -12.83 -19.80 -22.43
CA ILE A 359 -14.20 -19.31 -22.60
C ILE A 359 -14.91 -19.46 -21.25
N TYR A 360 -15.16 -18.36 -20.58
CA TYR A 360 -16.06 -18.33 -19.42
C TYR A 360 -17.49 -18.61 -19.89
N ARG A 361 -17.99 -19.84 -19.68
CA ARG A 361 -19.45 -20.07 -19.66
C ARG A 361 -19.97 -19.67 -18.28
N ARG A 362 -20.67 -18.54 -18.22
CA ARG A 362 -21.61 -18.25 -17.13
C ARG A 362 -22.68 -19.34 -17.16
N ARG A 363 -22.86 -20.06 -16.07
CA ARG A 363 -24.10 -20.80 -15.83
C ARG A 363 -25.11 -19.81 -15.22
N ASN A 364 -26.28 -19.74 -15.84
CA ASN A 364 -27.47 -19.10 -15.31
C ASN A 364 -27.91 -19.77 -14.00
#